data_9efee4b30659a7eeaa1a3c9ed27a68de
#
_entry.id   9efee4b30659a7eeaa1a3c9ed27a68de
#
_cell.length_a   1.000
_cell.length_b   1.000
_cell.length_c   1.000
_cell.angle_alpha   90.00
_cell.angle_beta   90.00
_cell.angle_gamma   90.00
#
_symmetry.space_group_name_H-M   'P 1'
#
loop_
_entity.id
_entity.type
_entity.pdbx_description
1 polymer ?
#
loop_
_entity_poly.entity_id
_entity_poly.type
_entity_poly.pdbx_seq_one_letter_code
_entity_poly.pdbx_strand_id
1 'polypeptide(L)'
;AIFRKYSENSMAIRYRTDEAAHTSENTDVHRGVKLVQEFLSDEKNLVTFKLEPKQVLITDNLTVLHARTAFGSDDPRQMHRLWFDGTPQRENGLRCGFIINN
;
A
#
# COMPACT_ATOMS: atom_id res chain seq x y z
N ALA A 1 1.09 13.03 1.32
CA ALA A 1 0.60 12.46 2.58
C ALA A 1 0.55 10.94 2.48
N ILE A 2 0.94 10.24 3.55
CA ILE A 2 0.85 8.78 3.64
C ILE A 2 -0.61 8.37 3.77
N PHE A 3 -1.35 9.07 4.61
CA PHE A 3 -2.79 8.88 4.79
C PHE A 3 -3.56 10.03 4.17
N ARG A 4 -4.66 9.73 3.50
CA ARG A 4 -5.60 10.69 2.96
C ARG A 4 -7.00 10.38 3.49
N LYS A 5 -7.58 11.33 4.21
CA LYS A 5 -8.94 11.24 4.71
C LYS A 5 -9.92 11.66 3.61
N TYR A 6 -10.94 10.88 3.35
CA TYR A 6 -12.02 11.18 2.40
C TYR A 6 -13.33 11.56 3.10
N SER A 7 -13.59 10.96 4.26
CA SER A 7 -14.72 11.28 5.13
C SER A 7 -14.31 11.04 6.58
N GLU A 8 -15.23 11.18 7.53
CA GLU A 8 -14.93 10.91 8.94
C GLU A 8 -14.41 9.49 9.17
N ASN A 9 -14.95 8.53 8.44
CA ASN A 9 -14.66 7.11 8.62
C ASN A 9 -13.94 6.46 7.43
N SER A 10 -13.52 7.24 6.44
CA SER A 10 -12.88 6.69 5.24
C SER A 10 -11.50 7.27 5.01
N MET A 11 -10.52 6.41 4.89
CA MET A 11 -9.12 6.74 4.64
C MET A 11 -8.52 5.92 3.51
N ALA A 12 -7.52 6.46 2.86
CA ALA A 12 -6.62 5.73 1.99
C ALA A 12 -5.20 5.83 2.49
N ILE A 13 -4.40 4.82 2.15
CA ILE A 13 -2.97 4.79 2.45
C ILE A 13 -2.15 4.74 1.16
N ARG A 14 -1.07 5.53 1.13
CA ARG A 14 -0.03 5.48 0.10
C ARG A 14 1.32 5.63 0.78
N TYR A 15 2.12 4.59 0.71
CA TYR A 15 3.43 4.58 1.35
C TYR A 15 4.49 4.00 0.43
N ARG A 16 5.65 4.62 0.41
CA ARG A 16 6.84 4.18 -0.32
C ARG A 16 8.06 4.34 0.58
N THR A 17 8.99 3.41 0.46
CA THR A 17 10.26 3.41 1.21
C THR A 17 11.47 3.70 0.34
N ASP A 18 11.26 3.94 -0.96
CA ASP A 18 12.35 4.21 -1.89
C ASP A 18 12.84 5.68 -1.82
N GLU A 19 13.94 5.96 -2.49
CA GLU A 19 14.56 7.29 -2.54
C GLU A 19 13.64 8.40 -3.09
N ALA A 20 12.58 8.02 -3.79
CA ALA A 20 11.57 8.96 -4.26
C ALA A 20 10.58 9.41 -3.17
N ALA A 21 10.65 8.81 -1.97
CA ALA A 21 9.84 9.19 -0.84
C ALA A 21 10.50 10.35 -0.08
N HIS A 22 10.07 11.57 -0.36
CA HIS A 22 10.49 12.73 0.42
C HIS A 22 9.66 12.84 1.70
N THR A 23 10.33 12.82 2.84
CA THR A 23 9.73 13.10 4.14
C THR A 23 9.87 14.58 4.48
N SER A 24 8.85 15.13 5.13
CA SER A 24 8.90 16.47 5.70
C SER A 24 9.95 16.53 6.82
N GLU A 25 10.58 17.69 7.03
CA GLU A 25 11.46 17.94 8.17
C GLU A 25 10.71 18.04 9.51
N ASN A 26 9.39 17.97 9.49
CA ASN A 26 8.55 18.04 10.68
C ASN A 26 8.69 16.78 11.53
N THR A 27 9.00 16.97 12.80
CA THR A 27 9.22 15.90 13.79
C THR A 27 8.02 14.98 13.99
N ASP A 28 6.80 15.51 13.94
CA ASP A 28 5.57 14.70 14.06
C ASP A 28 5.36 13.81 12.86
N VAL A 29 5.72 14.29 11.67
CA VAL A 29 5.70 13.49 10.45
C VAL A 29 6.71 12.35 10.55
N HIS A 30 7.93 12.62 11.03
CA HIS A 30 8.95 11.60 11.23
C HIS A 30 8.50 10.54 12.23
N ARG A 31 7.86 10.94 13.34
CA ARG A 31 7.32 10.01 14.33
C ARG A 31 6.22 9.14 13.72
N GLY A 32 5.32 9.72 12.93
CA GLY A 32 4.28 8.98 12.21
C GLY A 32 4.84 7.98 11.20
N VAL A 33 5.85 8.38 10.42
CA VAL A 33 6.55 7.49 9.48
C VAL A 33 7.19 6.31 10.22
N LYS A 34 7.86 6.58 11.34
CA LYS A 34 8.49 5.54 12.16
C LYS A 34 7.48 4.50 12.68
N LEU A 35 6.32 4.94 13.16
CA LEU A 35 5.24 4.04 13.57
C LEU A 35 4.76 3.14 12.43
N VAL A 36 4.59 3.70 11.23
CA VAL A 36 4.23 2.90 10.04
C VAL A 36 5.32 1.88 9.72
N GLN A 37 6.59 2.27 9.79
CA GLN A 37 7.72 1.35 9.54
C GLN A 37 7.78 0.23 10.57
N GLU A 38 7.62 0.53 11.85
CA GLU A 38 7.57 -0.45 12.92
C GLU A 38 6.42 -1.45 12.71
N PHE A 39 5.23 -0.95 12.36
CA PHE A 39 4.08 -1.80 12.05
C PHE A 39 4.35 -2.74 10.86
N LEU A 40 4.95 -2.22 9.79
CA LEU A 40 5.27 -3.00 8.59
C LEU A 40 6.45 -3.97 8.79
N SER A 41 7.26 -3.78 9.83
CA SER A 41 8.36 -4.69 10.17
C SER A 41 7.92 -5.89 11.01
N ASP A 42 6.72 -5.87 11.57
CA ASP A 42 6.18 -6.99 12.33
C ASP A 42 5.53 -8.00 11.38
N GLU A 43 6.10 -9.20 11.30
CA GLU A 43 5.61 -10.28 10.43
C GLU A 43 4.15 -10.65 10.67
N LYS A 44 3.61 -10.39 11.86
CA LYS A 44 2.19 -10.64 12.17
C LYS A 44 1.25 -9.76 11.36
N ASN A 45 1.73 -8.62 10.87
CA ASN A 45 0.97 -7.69 10.05
C ASN A 45 1.12 -7.96 8.56
N LEU A 46 1.87 -8.99 8.18
CA LEU A 46 2.18 -9.32 6.80
C LEU A 46 1.48 -10.60 6.35
N VAL A 47 0.96 -10.56 5.14
CA VAL A 47 0.55 -11.76 4.42
C VAL A 47 1.58 -12.04 3.34
N THR A 48 2.38 -13.07 3.55
CA THR A 48 3.46 -13.44 2.62
C THR A 48 3.07 -14.66 1.81
N PHE A 49 3.20 -14.58 0.50
CA PHE A 49 2.96 -15.69 -0.41
C PHE A 49 3.84 -15.55 -1.65
N LYS A 50 4.02 -16.64 -2.37
CA LYS A 50 4.71 -16.68 -3.63
C LYS A 50 3.71 -16.79 -4.77
N LEU A 51 3.79 -15.88 -5.74
CA LEU A 51 3.03 -16.01 -6.98
C LEU A 51 3.67 -17.07 -7.87
N GLU A 52 2.88 -18.03 -8.28
CA GLU A 52 3.28 -19.04 -9.25
C GLU A 52 2.99 -18.56 -10.70
N PRO A 53 3.64 -19.14 -11.69
CA PRO A 53 3.35 -18.82 -13.09
C PRO A 53 1.87 -18.95 -13.42
N LYS A 54 1.32 -17.98 -14.18
CA LYS A 54 -0.09 -17.86 -14.58
C LYS A 54 -1.04 -17.41 -13.46
N GLN A 55 -0.55 -17.09 -12.26
CA GLN A 55 -1.37 -16.45 -11.23
C GLN A 55 -1.42 -14.94 -11.44
N VAL A 56 -2.53 -14.35 -11.03
CA VAL A 56 -2.78 -12.91 -11.07
C VAL A 56 -3.10 -12.44 -9.67
N LEU A 57 -2.45 -11.38 -9.22
CA LEU A 57 -2.77 -10.68 -7.98
C LEU A 57 -3.53 -9.40 -8.33
N ILE A 58 -4.73 -9.26 -7.79
CA ILE A 58 -5.55 -8.04 -7.92
C ILE A 58 -5.65 -7.42 -6.53
N THR A 59 -5.29 -6.15 -6.42
CA THR A 59 -5.33 -5.42 -5.15
C THR A 59 -5.95 -4.05 -5.32
N ASP A 60 -6.70 -3.61 -4.32
CA ASP A 60 -7.02 -2.19 -4.15
C ASP A 60 -5.79 -1.48 -3.57
N ASN A 61 -5.13 -0.71 -4.40
CA ASN A 61 -3.86 -0.08 -4.10
C ASN A 61 -3.94 1.07 -3.08
N LEU A 62 -5.13 1.45 -2.68
CA LEU A 62 -5.38 2.48 -1.67
C LEU A 62 -5.83 1.89 -0.32
N THR A 63 -6.14 0.61 -0.30
CA THR A 63 -6.55 -0.14 0.91
C THR A 63 -5.41 -0.96 1.48
N VAL A 64 -4.55 -1.52 0.62
CA VAL A 64 -3.46 -2.38 1.05
C VAL A 64 -2.11 -1.90 0.56
N LEU A 65 -1.10 -2.04 1.39
CA LEU A 65 0.28 -1.90 0.99
C LEU A 65 0.81 -3.25 0.49
N HIS A 66 1.63 -3.21 -0.54
CA HIS A 66 2.26 -4.40 -1.06
C HIS A 66 3.72 -4.13 -1.38
N ALA A 67 4.53 -5.14 -1.17
CA ALA A 67 5.95 -5.13 -1.47
C ALA A 67 6.36 -6.46 -2.10
N ARG A 68 7.58 -6.54 -2.54
CA ARG A 68 8.21 -7.77 -3.00
C ARG A 68 9.55 -7.94 -2.30
N THR A 69 9.96 -9.16 -2.10
CA THR A 69 11.33 -9.47 -1.71
C THR A 69 12.30 -9.11 -2.84
N ALA A 70 13.53 -8.77 -2.47
CA ALA A 70 14.60 -8.62 -3.44
C ALA A 70 14.80 -9.92 -4.23
N PHE A 71 15.19 -9.82 -5.47
CA PHE A 71 15.55 -10.94 -6.33
C PHE A 71 16.84 -10.62 -7.06
N GLY A 72 17.61 -11.66 -7.39
CA GLY A 72 18.86 -11.51 -8.12
C GLY A 72 18.63 -11.06 -9.57
N SER A 73 19.67 -10.45 -10.16
CA SER A 73 19.66 -10.04 -11.57
C SER A 73 19.40 -11.20 -12.54
N ASP A 74 19.74 -12.42 -12.12
CA ASP A 74 19.66 -13.64 -12.93
C ASP A 74 18.33 -14.38 -12.76
N ASP A 75 17.39 -13.82 -11.99
CA ASP A 75 16.07 -14.41 -11.81
C ASP A 75 15.21 -14.18 -13.07
N PRO A 76 14.80 -15.23 -13.77
CA PRO A 76 14.09 -15.13 -15.05
C PRO A 76 12.63 -14.69 -14.91
N ARG A 77 12.25 -14.14 -13.76
CA ARG A 77 10.88 -13.70 -13.53
C ARG A 77 10.49 -12.53 -14.41
N GLN A 78 9.40 -12.69 -15.11
CA GLN A 78 8.73 -11.62 -15.84
C GLN A 78 7.35 -11.37 -15.21
N MET A 79 7.09 -10.14 -14.79
CA MET A 79 5.82 -9.73 -14.23
C MET A 79 5.26 -8.55 -15.00
N HIS A 80 4.00 -8.63 -15.37
CA HIS A 80 3.26 -7.51 -15.96
C HIS A 80 2.43 -6.84 -14.87
N ARG A 81 2.52 -5.50 -14.80
CA ARG A 81 1.69 -4.70 -13.91
C ARG A 81 0.75 -3.85 -14.75
N LEU A 82 -0.52 -3.96 -14.45
CA LEU A 82 -1.56 -3.14 -15.02
C LEU A 82 -2.21 -2.29 -13.93
N TRP A 83 -2.50 -1.05 -14.26
CA TRP A 83 -3.22 -0.12 -13.40
C TRP A 83 -4.59 0.12 -14.01
N PHE A 84 -5.61 0.03 -13.19
CA PHE A 84 -6.98 0.29 -13.58
C PHE A 84 -7.55 1.39 -12.69
N ASP A 85 -8.09 2.42 -13.32
CA ASP A 85 -8.98 3.36 -12.66
C ASP A 85 -10.40 2.85 -12.85
N GLY A 86 -10.97 2.29 -11.79
CA GLY A 86 -12.36 1.82 -11.81
C GLY A 86 -13.32 2.98 -12.06
N THR A 87 -14.44 2.67 -12.70
CA THR A 87 -15.53 3.64 -12.81
C THR A 87 -16.07 3.95 -11.42
N PRO A 88 -16.21 5.22 -11.07
CA PRO A 88 -16.72 5.61 -9.79
C PRO A 88 -18.16 5.13 -9.56
N GLN A 89 -18.37 4.09 -8.76
CA GLN A 89 -19.70 3.79 -8.23
C GLN A 89 -19.97 4.72 -7.04
N ARG A 90 -20.83 5.69 -7.23
CA ARG A 90 -21.10 6.75 -6.25
C ARG A 90 -21.86 6.26 -5.01
N GLU A 91 -22.48 5.10 -5.06
CA GLU A 91 -23.48 4.69 -4.09
C GLU A 91 -22.94 4.16 -2.76
N ASN A 92 -21.70 3.68 -2.71
CA ASN A 92 -21.17 3.07 -1.48
C ASN A 92 -19.94 3.78 -0.85
N GLY A 93 -19.54 4.93 -1.32
CA GLY A 93 -18.51 5.76 -0.69
C GLY A 93 -17.09 5.17 -0.57
N LEU A 94 -16.94 3.90 -0.76
CA LEU A 94 -15.70 3.12 -0.62
C LEU A 94 -15.02 2.94 -1.97
N ARG A 95 -14.54 4.06 -2.51
CA ARG A 95 -13.87 3.94 -3.76
C ARG A 95 -12.42 3.66 -3.66
N CYS A 96 -11.87 4.09 -2.59
CA CYS A 96 -10.44 4.09 -2.40
C CYS A 96 -10.17 4.10 -0.91
N GLY A 97 -9.69 3.00 -0.37
CA GLY A 97 -9.25 2.99 1.00
C GLY A 97 -10.06 2.07 1.92
N PHE A 98 -10.02 2.35 3.19
CA PHE A 98 -10.59 1.52 4.25
C PHE A 98 -11.46 2.35 5.20
N ILE A 99 -12.40 1.68 5.85
CA ILE A 99 -13.24 2.28 6.88
C ILE A 99 -12.55 2.15 8.23
N ILE A 100 -12.57 3.24 9.00
CA ILE A 100 -12.20 3.23 10.40
C ILE A 100 -13.48 3.03 11.20
N ASN A 101 -13.60 1.89 11.85
CA ASN A 101 -14.66 1.67 12.82
C ASN A 101 -14.17 2.22 14.17
N ASN A 102 -14.87 3.21 14.68
CA ASN A 102 -14.65 3.74 16.03
C ASN A 102 -15.28 2.83 17.06
#